data_5548c65899bc4a751547fec82dfa095c
#
_entry.id   5548c65899bc4a751547fec82dfa095c
#
_cell.length_a   1.000
_cell.length_b   1.000
_cell.length_c   1.000
_cell.angle_alpha   90.00
_cell.angle_beta   90.00
_cell.angle_gamma   90.00
#
_symmetry.space_group_name_H-M   'P 1'
#
loop_
_entity.id
_entity.type
_entity.pdbx_description
1 polymer ?
#
loop_
_entity_poly.entity_id
_entity_poly.type
_entity_poly.pdbx_seq_one_letter_code
_entity_poly.pdbx_strand_id
1 'polypeptide(L)'
;MSNHPYVYTLMLNVAIAVVLIVFVWRRQPAPGSRSVLALLVGVAVWSLGYAFELSAETQAKALFWARFEYLGITAVPAGLLGFAFNYTGRFRWLSPRYLIGLAVEPIVVMALVWTNDLHGWIWTSVTSYSLQGLLILDVTHGVAFWVHVVYSYLVLLAATMLILQALVRSPDLYRGQVIPMLIGALAPWVGNVVFIAKIVPIDPTPMAFMITAIALSVSLFRFQLLNVVPVAHDRVLESMEDAVLVLDAQDHVVDANP
;
A
#
# COMPACT_ATOMS: atom_id res chain seq x y z
N MET A 1 13.97 -22.18 -6.60
CA MET A 1 12.71 -21.46 -6.88
C MET A 1 11.91 -22.29 -7.86
N SER A 2 10.61 -22.42 -7.62
CA SER A 2 9.70 -23.12 -8.54
C SER A 2 9.60 -22.35 -9.87
N ASN A 3 9.58 -23.08 -11.01
CA ASN A 3 9.41 -22.51 -12.35
C ASN A 3 7.93 -22.23 -12.67
N HIS A 4 7.15 -21.80 -11.68
CA HIS A 4 5.71 -21.62 -11.83
C HIS A 4 5.37 -20.16 -12.22
N PRO A 5 4.40 -19.90 -13.13
CA PRO A 5 4.04 -18.54 -13.58
C PRO A 5 3.73 -17.56 -12.44
N TYR A 6 3.06 -18.02 -11.37
CA TYR A 6 2.77 -17.17 -10.20
C TYR A 6 4.03 -16.63 -9.52
N VAL A 7 5.07 -17.46 -9.39
CA VAL A 7 6.34 -17.04 -8.80
C VAL A 7 7.02 -15.97 -9.66
N TYR A 8 7.01 -16.13 -10.98
CA TYR A 8 7.53 -15.10 -11.89
C TYR A 8 6.77 -13.79 -11.82
N THR A 9 5.44 -13.84 -11.71
CA THR A 9 4.61 -12.63 -11.55
C THR A 9 4.94 -11.89 -10.25
N LEU A 10 5.13 -12.61 -9.15
CA LEU A 10 5.54 -12.03 -7.87
C LEU A 10 6.95 -11.41 -7.94
N MET A 11 7.90 -12.08 -8.60
CA MET A 11 9.25 -11.54 -8.81
C MET A 11 9.26 -10.30 -9.70
N LEU A 12 8.41 -10.25 -10.73
CA LEU A 12 8.22 -9.05 -11.55
C LEU A 12 7.66 -7.89 -10.69
N ASN A 13 6.70 -8.19 -9.81
CA ASN A 13 6.17 -7.19 -8.89
C ASN A 13 7.25 -6.64 -7.96
N VAL A 14 8.11 -7.50 -7.40
CA VAL A 14 9.27 -7.08 -6.60
C VAL A 14 10.20 -6.19 -7.42
N ALA A 15 10.52 -6.57 -8.65
CA ALA A 15 11.40 -5.76 -9.52
C ALA A 15 10.82 -4.38 -9.80
N ILE A 16 9.53 -4.29 -10.12
CA ILE A 16 8.83 -3.01 -10.31
C ILE A 16 8.87 -2.18 -9.02
N ALA A 17 8.56 -2.79 -7.88
CA ALA A 17 8.60 -2.10 -6.59
C ALA A 17 9.99 -1.55 -6.28
N VAL A 18 11.06 -2.32 -6.52
CA VAL A 18 12.45 -1.87 -6.32
C VAL A 18 12.80 -0.69 -7.22
N VAL A 19 12.44 -0.73 -8.50
CA VAL A 19 12.64 0.40 -9.43
C VAL A 19 11.94 1.65 -8.91
N LEU A 20 10.69 1.53 -8.47
CA LEU A 20 9.94 2.64 -7.90
C LEU A 20 10.54 3.15 -6.59
N ILE A 21 11.02 2.25 -5.71
CA ILE A 21 11.73 2.62 -4.47
C ILE A 21 12.95 3.49 -4.80
N VAL A 22 13.80 3.04 -5.73
CA VAL A 22 15.00 3.79 -6.14
C VAL A 22 14.61 5.15 -6.74
N PHE A 23 13.57 5.18 -7.58
CA PHE A 23 13.08 6.42 -8.18
C PHE A 23 12.58 7.41 -7.14
N VAL A 24 11.72 6.96 -6.21
CA VAL A 24 11.16 7.80 -5.13
C VAL A 24 12.26 8.25 -4.16
N TRP A 25 13.20 7.36 -3.83
CA TRP A 25 14.33 7.68 -2.98
C TRP A 25 15.18 8.83 -3.53
N ARG A 26 15.47 8.81 -4.83
CA ARG A 26 16.26 9.86 -5.49
C ARG A 26 15.53 11.22 -5.55
N ARG A 27 14.22 11.24 -5.33
CA ARG A 27 13.41 12.45 -5.33
C ARG A 27 13.08 12.99 -3.95
N GLN A 28 13.69 12.44 -2.88
CA GLN A 28 13.56 13.06 -1.55
C GLN A 28 14.26 14.44 -1.53
N PRO A 29 13.73 15.43 -0.78
CA PRO A 29 12.71 15.34 0.29
C PRO A 29 11.26 15.66 -0.14
N ALA A 30 10.81 15.30 -1.33
CA ALA A 30 9.45 15.60 -1.76
C ALA A 30 8.37 15.17 -0.75
N PRO A 31 7.33 15.97 -0.52
CA PRO A 31 6.24 15.63 0.40
C PRO A 31 5.61 14.28 0.07
N GLY A 32 5.41 13.43 1.08
CA GLY A 32 4.80 12.10 0.89
C GLY A 32 5.76 10.99 0.43
N SER A 33 6.98 11.31 -0.02
CA SER A 33 7.94 10.32 -0.49
C SER A 33 8.23 9.21 0.52
N ARG A 34 8.33 9.53 1.83
CA ARG A 34 8.57 8.55 2.90
C ARG A 34 7.42 7.55 3.03
N SER A 35 6.17 8.01 2.95
CA SER A 35 5.00 7.13 3.02
C SER A 35 4.87 6.24 1.79
N VAL A 36 5.17 6.77 0.60
CA VAL A 36 5.24 5.97 -0.64
C VAL A 36 6.36 4.93 -0.55
N LEU A 37 7.52 5.28 -0.01
CA LEU A 37 8.62 4.32 0.22
C LEU A 37 8.19 3.22 1.18
N ALA A 38 7.56 3.55 2.31
CA ALA A 38 7.07 2.56 3.26
C ALA A 38 6.06 1.60 2.61
N LEU A 39 5.12 2.13 1.81
CA LEU A 39 4.17 1.33 1.04
C LEU A 39 4.89 0.39 0.05
N LEU A 40 5.80 0.92 -0.77
CA LEU A 40 6.52 0.14 -1.78
C LEU A 40 7.42 -0.93 -1.17
N VAL A 41 8.10 -0.62 -0.06
CA VAL A 41 8.89 -1.60 0.71
C VAL A 41 7.97 -2.70 1.27
N GLY A 42 6.82 -2.34 1.83
CA GLY A 42 5.83 -3.30 2.30
C GLY A 42 5.37 -4.25 1.18
N VAL A 43 5.01 -3.70 0.01
CA VAL A 43 4.64 -4.48 -1.19
C VAL A 43 5.76 -5.40 -1.64
N ALA A 44 7.01 -4.91 -1.69
CA ALA A 44 8.17 -5.70 -2.11
C ALA A 44 8.42 -6.86 -1.14
N VAL A 45 8.38 -6.59 0.18
CA VAL A 45 8.60 -7.61 1.22
C VAL A 45 7.51 -8.67 1.18
N TRP A 46 6.23 -8.28 1.07
CA TRP A 46 5.13 -9.23 0.96
C TRP A 46 5.26 -10.10 -0.29
N SER A 47 5.41 -9.48 -1.47
CA SER A 47 5.53 -10.23 -2.73
C SER A 47 6.74 -11.17 -2.74
N LEU A 48 7.86 -10.74 -2.17
CA LEU A 48 9.08 -11.57 -2.06
C LEU A 48 8.85 -12.75 -1.11
N GLY A 49 8.28 -12.51 0.07
CA GLY A 49 7.94 -13.55 1.03
C GLY A 49 7.03 -14.60 0.40
N TYR A 50 5.96 -14.17 -0.25
CA TYR A 50 5.00 -15.06 -0.89
C TYR A 50 5.60 -15.87 -2.06
N ALA A 51 6.51 -15.27 -2.83
CA ALA A 51 7.23 -16.00 -3.86
C ALA A 51 8.09 -17.13 -3.28
N PHE A 52 8.74 -16.89 -2.13
CA PHE A 52 9.51 -17.93 -1.43
C PHE A 52 8.62 -18.93 -0.69
N GLU A 53 7.48 -18.51 -0.13
CA GLU A 53 6.49 -19.41 0.46
C GLU A 53 6.02 -20.42 -0.58
N LEU A 54 5.52 -19.98 -1.73
CA LEU A 54 5.06 -20.84 -2.82
C LEU A 54 6.17 -21.73 -3.42
N SER A 55 7.42 -21.32 -3.30
CA SER A 55 8.59 -22.08 -3.78
C SER A 55 9.19 -23.01 -2.72
N ALA A 56 8.62 -23.06 -1.53
CA ALA A 56 9.16 -23.85 -0.44
C ALA A 56 8.96 -25.36 -0.68
N GLU A 57 9.94 -26.16 -0.28
CA GLU A 57 9.91 -27.63 -0.40
C GLU A 57 9.26 -28.30 0.82
N THR A 58 9.15 -27.58 1.93
CA THR A 58 8.61 -28.10 3.20
C THR A 58 7.68 -27.10 3.84
N GLN A 59 6.68 -27.60 4.58
CA GLN A 59 5.74 -26.79 5.33
C GLN A 59 6.46 -25.82 6.31
N ALA A 60 7.54 -26.26 6.94
CA ALA A 60 8.30 -25.42 7.87
C ALA A 60 8.94 -24.21 7.18
N LYS A 61 9.52 -24.41 5.98
CA LYS A 61 10.07 -23.30 5.17
C LYS A 61 8.95 -22.37 4.68
N ALA A 62 7.84 -22.92 4.21
CA ALA A 62 6.68 -22.12 3.80
C ALA A 62 6.16 -21.27 4.95
N LEU A 63 5.98 -21.87 6.14
CA LEU A 63 5.50 -21.15 7.32
C LEU A 63 6.48 -20.04 7.78
N PHE A 64 7.79 -20.25 7.65
CA PHE A 64 8.78 -19.20 7.92
C PHE A 64 8.56 -17.99 6.99
N TRP A 65 8.37 -18.23 5.69
CA TRP A 65 8.13 -17.16 4.73
C TRP A 65 6.76 -16.50 4.91
N ALA A 66 5.73 -17.28 5.22
CA ALA A 66 4.42 -16.74 5.61
C ALA A 66 4.51 -15.79 6.82
N ARG A 67 5.32 -16.12 7.84
CA ARG A 67 5.60 -15.21 8.96
C ARG A 67 6.35 -13.95 8.52
N PHE A 68 7.30 -14.08 7.61
CA PHE A 68 8.09 -12.97 7.08
C PHE A 68 7.21 -11.98 6.29
N GLU A 69 6.21 -12.46 5.56
CA GLU A 69 5.27 -11.64 4.80
C GLU A 69 4.52 -10.61 5.66
N TYR A 70 4.25 -10.93 6.91
CA TYR A 70 3.55 -10.02 7.82
C TYR A 70 4.29 -8.69 8.03
N LEU A 71 5.60 -8.63 7.82
CA LEU A 71 6.33 -7.36 7.75
C LEU A 71 5.77 -6.44 6.64
N GLY A 72 5.49 -7.02 5.49
CA GLY A 72 4.88 -6.28 4.38
C GLY A 72 3.39 -6.06 4.59
N ILE A 73 2.65 -7.10 4.98
CA ILE A 73 1.19 -7.07 5.20
C ILE A 73 0.80 -5.95 6.16
N THR A 74 1.50 -5.83 7.28
CA THR A 74 1.21 -4.82 8.31
C THR A 74 1.68 -3.42 7.92
N ALA A 75 2.74 -3.29 7.10
CA ALA A 75 3.27 -1.99 6.67
C ALA A 75 2.40 -1.31 5.60
N VAL A 76 1.74 -2.08 4.74
CA VAL A 76 0.97 -1.57 3.59
C VAL A 76 -0.19 -0.64 3.99
N PRO A 77 -1.08 -1.00 4.92
CA PRO A 77 -2.18 -0.11 5.35
C PRO A 77 -1.65 1.20 5.94
N ALA A 78 -0.64 1.12 6.79
CA ALA A 78 -0.03 2.30 7.43
C ALA A 78 0.66 3.20 6.40
N GLY A 79 1.37 2.62 5.43
CA GLY A 79 2.02 3.34 4.34
C GLY A 79 1.01 4.10 3.47
N LEU A 80 -0.10 3.44 3.09
CA LEU A 80 -1.17 4.06 2.29
C LEU A 80 -1.87 5.19 3.04
N LEU A 81 -2.18 5.01 4.32
CA LEU A 81 -2.78 6.06 5.15
C LEU A 81 -1.84 7.25 5.33
N GLY A 82 -0.56 6.99 5.60
CA GLY A 82 0.45 8.03 5.68
C GLY A 82 0.60 8.80 4.37
N PHE A 83 0.53 8.11 3.23
CA PHE A 83 0.49 8.74 1.92
C PHE A 83 -0.78 9.61 1.75
N ALA A 84 -1.97 9.09 2.09
CA ALA A 84 -3.22 9.82 1.98
C ALA A 84 -3.23 11.11 2.85
N PHE A 85 -2.65 11.08 4.06
CA PHE A 85 -2.48 12.28 4.89
C PHE A 85 -1.56 13.32 4.24
N ASN A 86 -0.43 12.88 3.67
CA ASN A 86 0.46 13.78 2.94
C ASN A 86 -0.24 14.40 1.73
N TYR A 87 -0.88 13.57 0.91
CA TYR A 87 -1.55 14.00 -0.31
C TYR A 87 -2.69 14.99 -0.05
N THR A 88 -3.42 14.82 1.05
CA THR A 88 -4.53 15.72 1.43
C THR A 88 -4.12 16.88 2.33
N GLY A 89 -2.81 17.13 2.54
CA GLY A 89 -2.31 18.22 3.35
C GLY A 89 -2.59 18.10 4.87
N ARG A 90 -2.95 16.91 5.34
CA ARG A 90 -3.31 16.65 6.75
C ARG A 90 -2.10 16.27 7.59
N PHE A 91 -1.04 17.05 7.54
CA PHE A 91 0.26 16.77 8.18
C PHE A 91 0.21 16.58 9.71
N ARG A 92 -0.81 17.10 10.38
CA ARG A 92 -0.98 16.88 11.84
C ARG A 92 -1.08 15.41 12.22
N TRP A 93 -1.68 14.59 11.36
CA TRP A 93 -1.84 13.15 11.55
C TRP A 93 -0.55 12.36 11.28
N LEU A 94 0.50 13.03 10.82
CA LEU A 94 1.85 12.46 10.66
C LEU A 94 2.77 12.81 11.84
N SER A 95 2.23 13.41 12.91
CA SER A 95 3.01 13.67 14.11
C SER A 95 3.40 12.35 14.82
N PRO A 96 4.52 12.32 15.56
CA PRO A 96 5.02 11.08 16.19
C PRO A 96 3.98 10.36 17.05
N ARG A 97 3.09 11.11 17.72
CA ARG A 97 2.04 10.52 18.58
C ARG A 97 1.07 9.61 17.79
N TYR A 98 0.61 10.09 16.63
CA TYR A 98 -0.30 9.31 15.78
C TYR A 98 0.42 8.17 15.06
N LEU A 99 1.68 8.39 14.64
CA LEU A 99 2.49 7.34 14.02
C LEU A 99 2.80 6.21 15.02
N ILE A 100 3.09 6.53 16.28
CA ILE A 100 3.25 5.52 17.34
C ILE A 100 1.95 4.74 17.53
N GLY A 101 0.79 5.43 17.64
CA GLY A 101 -0.51 4.77 17.77
C GLY A 101 -0.80 3.84 16.58
N LEU A 102 -0.48 4.25 15.36
CA LEU A 102 -0.65 3.44 14.14
C LEU A 102 0.32 2.25 14.10
N ALA A 103 1.49 2.35 14.74
CA ALA A 103 2.50 1.27 14.77
C ALA A 103 2.23 0.20 15.84
N VAL A 104 1.39 0.47 16.84
CA VAL A 104 1.12 -0.49 17.95
C VAL A 104 0.59 -1.80 17.41
N GLU A 105 -0.44 -1.76 16.57
CA GLU A 105 -1.07 -2.98 16.05
C GLU A 105 -0.09 -3.78 15.17
N PRO A 106 0.61 -3.22 14.17
CA PRO A 106 1.66 -3.91 13.43
C PRO A 106 2.70 -4.62 14.31
N ILE A 107 3.18 -3.94 15.35
CA ILE A 107 4.18 -4.51 16.26
C ILE A 107 3.58 -5.69 17.04
N VAL A 108 2.36 -5.54 17.56
CA VAL A 108 1.66 -6.61 18.29
C VAL A 108 1.41 -7.81 17.37
N VAL A 109 0.91 -7.58 16.15
CA VAL A 109 0.66 -8.66 15.18
C VAL A 109 1.95 -9.37 14.82
N MET A 110 3.05 -8.65 14.59
CA MET A 110 4.36 -9.27 14.35
C MET A 110 4.79 -10.16 15.51
N ALA A 111 4.67 -9.70 16.74
CA ALA A 111 4.99 -10.51 17.92
C ALA A 111 4.12 -11.78 17.96
N LEU A 112 2.79 -11.66 17.73
CA LEU A 112 1.86 -12.78 17.72
C LEU A 112 2.13 -13.76 16.57
N VAL A 113 2.52 -13.30 15.40
CA VAL A 113 2.87 -14.17 14.25
C VAL A 113 4.09 -15.03 14.57
N TRP A 114 5.14 -14.42 15.12
CA TRP A 114 6.38 -15.16 15.44
C TRP A 114 6.27 -16.05 16.67
N THR A 115 5.31 -15.79 17.56
CA THR A 115 5.05 -16.62 18.75
C THR A 115 3.81 -17.52 18.58
N ASN A 116 3.25 -17.61 17.37
CA ASN A 116 1.98 -18.30 17.11
C ASN A 116 1.96 -19.77 17.60
N ASP A 117 3.10 -20.45 17.57
CA ASP A 117 3.24 -21.84 18.04
C ASP A 117 2.89 -22.01 19.52
N LEU A 118 2.91 -20.92 20.31
CA LEU A 118 2.59 -20.94 21.76
C LEU A 118 1.10 -20.78 22.05
N HIS A 119 0.34 -20.12 21.15
CA HIS A 119 -1.04 -19.70 21.47
C HIS A 119 -2.07 -19.94 20.34
N GLY A 120 -1.62 -20.08 19.08
CA GLY A 120 -2.52 -20.32 17.94
C GLY A 120 -3.48 -19.16 17.62
N TRP A 121 -3.17 -17.91 18.00
CA TRP A 121 -4.10 -16.79 17.85
C TRP A 121 -4.15 -16.21 16.44
N ILE A 122 -3.09 -16.36 15.67
CA ILE A 122 -3.06 -15.97 14.25
C ILE A 122 -3.55 -17.14 13.38
N TRP A 123 -2.94 -18.32 13.56
CA TRP A 123 -3.32 -19.55 12.88
C TRP A 123 -3.57 -20.64 13.93
N THR A 124 -4.81 -21.13 13.96
CA THR A 124 -5.20 -22.22 14.89
C THR A 124 -4.76 -23.58 14.37
N SER A 125 -4.69 -23.76 13.07
CA SER A 125 -4.11 -24.94 12.42
C SER A 125 -3.42 -24.54 11.12
N VAL A 126 -2.35 -25.27 10.78
CA VAL A 126 -1.58 -25.07 9.56
C VAL A 126 -1.33 -26.45 8.95
N THR A 127 -1.88 -26.68 7.78
CA THR A 127 -1.62 -27.83 6.93
C THR A 127 -1.05 -27.38 5.60
N SER A 128 -0.59 -28.30 4.78
CA SER A 128 -0.10 -27.97 3.45
C SER A 128 -0.47 -29.07 2.46
N TYR A 129 -0.69 -28.67 1.21
CA TYR A 129 -0.92 -29.57 0.11
C TYR A 129 -0.19 -29.10 -1.14
N SER A 130 0.02 -30.00 -2.09
CA SER A 130 0.65 -29.64 -3.37
C SER A 130 -0.41 -29.33 -4.42
N LEU A 131 -0.26 -28.17 -5.09
CA LEU A 131 -1.10 -27.76 -6.20
C LEU A 131 -0.21 -27.35 -7.38
N GLN A 132 -0.25 -28.10 -8.47
CA GLN A 132 0.53 -27.83 -9.70
C GLN A 132 2.04 -27.61 -9.45
N GLY A 133 2.62 -28.32 -8.47
CA GLY A 133 4.03 -28.22 -8.13
C GLY A 133 4.37 -27.07 -7.16
N LEU A 134 3.37 -26.35 -6.68
CA LEU A 134 3.50 -25.38 -5.58
C LEU A 134 3.09 -26.04 -4.26
N LEU A 135 3.74 -25.67 -3.17
CA LEU A 135 3.30 -26.00 -1.83
C LEU A 135 2.38 -24.90 -1.33
N ILE A 136 1.12 -25.23 -1.08
CA ILE A 136 0.10 -24.29 -0.59
C ILE A 136 -0.13 -24.55 0.88
N LEU A 137 -0.04 -23.50 1.70
CA LEU A 137 -0.46 -23.56 3.09
C LEU A 137 -1.99 -23.45 3.16
N ASP A 138 -2.64 -24.40 3.81
CA ASP A 138 -4.04 -24.30 4.21
C ASP A 138 -4.09 -23.98 5.70
N VAL A 139 -4.51 -22.77 6.00
CA VAL A 139 -4.53 -22.23 7.35
C VAL A 139 -5.95 -21.98 7.85
N THR A 140 -6.19 -22.30 9.11
CA THR A 140 -7.39 -21.85 9.81
C THR A 140 -7.03 -20.64 10.66
N HIS A 141 -7.73 -19.54 10.43
CA HIS A 141 -7.44 -18.28 11.07
C HIS A 141 -7.95 -18.20 12.49
N GLY A 142 -7.10 -17.69 13.40
CA GLY A 142 -7.44 -17.42 14.79
C GLY A 142 -8.01 -16.03 15.03
N VAL A 143 -8.33 -15.71 16.29
CA VAL A 143 -8.97 -14.45 16.67
C VAL A 143 -8.13 -13.22 16.36
N ALA A 144 -6.81 -13.28 16.58
CA ALA A 144 -5.93 -12.15 16.34
C ALA A 144 -5.77 -11.83 14.85
N PHE A 145 -5.86 -12.83 13.97
CA PHE A 145 -5.95 -12.59 12.53
C PHE A 145 -7.17 -11.74 12.17
N TRP A 146 -8.34 -12.05 12.69
CA TRP A 146 -9.55 -11.28 12.41
C TRP A 146 -9.50 -9.86 12.96
N VAL A 147 -8.88 -9.66 14.13
CA VAL A 147 -8.62 -8.32 14.69
C VAL A 147 -7.72 -7.53 13.74
N HIS A 148 -6.65 -8.14 13.23
CA HIS A 148 -5.76 -7.54 12.24
C HIS A 148 -6.49 -7.21 10.94
N VAL A 149 -7.34 -8.10 10.44
CA VAL A 149 -8.17 -7.84 9.24
C VAL A 149 -9.04 -6.60 9.45
N VAL A 150 -9.79 -6.54 10.54
CA VAL A 150 -10.65 -5.39 10.83
C VAL A 150 -9.84 -4.10 10.93
N TYR A 151 -8.72 -4.11 11.66
CA TYR A 151 -7.83 -2.96 11.75
C TYR A 151 -7.34 -2.51 10.38
N SER A 152 -6.78 -3.43 9.60
CA SER A 152 -6.22 -3.12 8.27
C SER A 152 -7.28 -2.55 7.33
N TYR A 153 -8.48 -3.12 7.32
CA TYR A 153 -9.58 -2.63 6.49
C TYR A 153 -10.06 -1.24 6.93
N LEU A 154 -10.12 -0.95 8.23
CA LEU A 154 -10.46 0.39 8.72
C LEU A 154 -9.41 1.43 8.33
N VAL A 155 -8.13 1.09 8.43
CA VAL A 155 -7.02 1.96 8.02
C VAL A 155 -7.03 2.20 6.50
N LEU A 156 -7.21 1.15 5.71
CA LEU A 156 -7.32 1.24 4.25
C LEU A 156 -8.56 2.04 3.83
N LEU A 157 -9.70 1.84 4.49
CA LEU A 157 -10.93 2.60 4.24
C LEU A 157 -10.70 4.09 4.51
N ALA A 158 -10.08 4.43 5.63
CA ALA A 158 -9.75 5.82 5.95
C ALA A 158 -8.85 6.44 4.87
N ALA A 159 -7.80 5.73 4.43
CA ALA A 159 -6.92 6.17 3.36
C ALA A 159 -7.68 6.39 2.04
N THR A 160 -8.51 5.42 1.65
CA THR A 160 -9.31 5.48 0.43
C THR A 160 -10.31 6.63 0.47
N MET A 161 -10.98 6.87 1.60
CA MET A 161 -11.91 7.99 1.78
C MET A 161 -11.19 9.35 1.68
N LEU A 162 -9.98 9.47 2.21
CA LEU A 162 -9.18 10.68 2.07
C LEU A 162 -8.81 10.96 0.61
N ILE A 163 -8.38 9.93 -0.13
CA ILE A 163 -8.07 10.04 -1.55
C ILE A 163 -9.32 10.40 -2.35
N LEU A 164 -10.45 9.77 -2.04
CA LEU A 164 -11.74 10.07 -2.69
C LEU A 164 -12.20 11.51 -2.42
N GLN A 165 -12.03 12.00 -1.18
CA GLN A 165 -12.31 13.41 -0.85
C GLN A 165 -11.45 14.37 -1.68
N ALA A 166 -10.18 14.03 -1.92
CA ALA A 166 -9.32 14.82 -2.78
C ALA A 166 -9.85 14.85 -4.23
N LEU A 167 -10.34 13.71 -4.75
CA LEU A 167 -10.95 13.65 -6.09
C LEU A 167 -12.16 14.57 -6.23
N VAL A 168 -13.06 14.54 -5.24
CA VAL A 168 -14.31 15.32 -5.27
C VAL A 168 -14.04 16.83 -5.15
N ARG A 169 -13.00 17.21 -4.40
CA ARG A 169 -12.66 18.62 -4.14
C ARG A 169 -11.68 19.22 -5.14
N SER A 170 -11.02 18.38 -5.93
CA SER A 170 -9.99 18.85 -6.86
C SER A 170 -10.57 19.32 -8.18
N PRO A 171 -10.02 20.40 -8.77
CA PRO A 171 -10.28 20.79 -10.14
C PRO A 171 -10.03 19.65 -11.14
N ASP A 172 -10.64 19.73 -12.32
CA ASP A 172 -10.55 18.69 -13.36
C ASP A 172 -9.10 18.32 -13.74
N LEU A 173 -8.17 19.26 -13.59
CA LEU A 173 -6.74 19.07 -13.84
C LEU A 173 -6.13 17.92 -13.01
N TYR A 174 -6.63 17.67 -11.80
CA TYR A 174 -6.06 16.67 -10.88
C TYR A 174 -6.76 15.30 -10.94
N ARG A 175 -7.91 15.19 -11.59
CA ARG A 175 -8.64 13.91 -11.73
C ARG A 175 -7.80 12.81 -12.38
N GLY A 176 -6.94 13.18 -13.33
CA GLY A 176 -6.01 12.26 -13.97
C GLY A 176 -5.04 11.57 -13.02
N GLN A 177 -4.68 12.21 -11.88
CA GLN A 177 -3.80 11.61 -10.86
C GLN A 177 -4.57 10.71 -9.90
N VAL A 178 -5.74 11.15 -9.46
CA VAL A 178 -6.49 10.50 -8.37
C VAL A 178 -7.13 9.20 -8.84
N ILE A 179 -7.61 9.13 -10.08
CA ILE A 179 -8.25 7.92 -10.62
C ILE A 179 -7.29 6.72 -10.63
N PRO A 180 -6.07 6.78 -11.19
CA PRO A 180 -5.12 5.68 -11.09
C PRO A 180 -4.79 5.29 -9.65
N MET A 181 -4.67 6.28 -8.76
CA MET A 181 -4.41 6.02 -7.34
C MET A 181 -5.55 5.25 -6.66
N LEU A 182 -6.81 5.59 -6.96
CA LEU A 182 -7.97 4.87 -6.44
C LEU A 182 -8.03 3.44 -6.98
N ILE A 183 -7.77 3.25 -8.28
CA ILE A 183 -7.69 1.91 -8.88
C ILE A 183 -6.61 1.09 -8.18
N GLY A 184 -5.41 1.67 -8.01
CA GLY A 184 -4.31 1.04 -7.31
C GLY A 184 -4.63 0.71 -5.84
N ALA A 185 -5.32 1.59 -5.15
CA ALA A 185 -5.72 1.35 -3.77
C ALA A 185 -6.80 0.25 -3.64
N LEU A 186 -7.72 0.15 -4.59
CA LEU A 186 -8.86 -0.78 -4.52
C LEU A 186 -8.52 -2.19 -5.03
N ALA A 187 -7.59 -2.34 -5.97
CA ALA A 187 -7.27 -3.64 -6.55
C ALA A 187 -6.86 -4.70 -5.52
N PRO A 188 -5.96 -4.43 -4.55
CA PRO A 188 -5.60 -5.39 -3.52
C PRO A 188 -6.76 -5.75 -2.57
N TRP A 189 -7.74 -4.84 -2.37
CA TRP A 189 -8.92 -5.15 -1.56
C TRP A 189 -9.73 -6.29 -2.16
N VAL A 190 -9.98 -6.22 -3.46
CA VAL A 190 -10.73 -7.26 -4.17
C VAL A 190 -9.97 -8.59 -4.08
N GLY A 191 -8.65 -8.57 -4.32
CA GLY A 191 -7.81 -9.77 -4.20
C GLY A 191 -7.88 -10.40 -2.81
N ASN A 192 -7.73 -9.58 -1.77
CA ASN A 192 -7.74 -10.05 -0.38
C ASN A 192 -9.11 -10.59 0.05
N VAL A 193 -10.22 -9.92 -0.31
CA VAL A 193 -11.58 -10.43 -0.03
C VAL A 193 -11.80 -11.79 -0.68
N VAL A 194 -11.41 -11.96 -1.94
CA VAL A 194 -11.55 -13.22 -2.70
C VAL A 194 -10.75 -14.35 -2.03
N PHE A 195 -9.56 -14.05 -1.51
CA PHE A 195 -8.73 -15.03 -0.80
C PHE A 195 -9.30 -15.39 0.59
N ILE A 196 -9.63 -14.39 1.43
CA ILE A 196 -10.21 -14.63 2.76
C ILE A 196 -11.53 -15.41 2.67
N ALA A 197 -12.33 -15.13 1.64
CA ALA A 197 -13.56 -15.89 1.36
C ALA A 197 -13.30 -17.32 0.83
N LYS A 198 -12.03 -17.73 0.71
CA LYS A 198 -11.60 -19.06 0.18
C LYS A 198 -12.16 -19.38 -1.21
N ILE A 199 -12.37 -18.35 -2.06
CA ILE A 199 -12.83 -18.52 -3.45
C ILE A 199 -11.69 -19.05 -4.32
N VAL A 200 -10.46 -18.66 -4.02
CA VAL A 200 -9.23 -19.10 -4.70
C VAL A 200 -8.24 -19.69 -3.71
N PRO A 201 -7.47 -20.72 -4.11
CA PRO A 201 -6.51 -21.39 -3.22
C PRO A 201 -5.18 -20.63 -3.06
N ILE A 202 -4.87 -19.70 -3.95
CA ILE A 202 -3.64 -18.89 -3.95
C ILE A 202 -4.05 -17.45 -3.72
N ASP A 203 -3.37 -16.74 -2.80
CA ASP A 203 -3.66 -15.34 -2.51
C ASP A 203 -3.30 -14.45 -3.71
N PRO A 204 -4.30 -13.83 -4.39
CA PRO A 204 -4.05 -12.92 -5.49
C PRO A 204 -3.65 -11.51 -5.02
N THR A 205 -3.70 -11.21 -3.72
CA THR A 205 -3.46 -9.86 -3.17
C THR A 205 -2.07 -9.34 -3.50
N PRO A 206 -0.97 -10.10 -3.30
CA PRO A 206 0.36 -9.62 -3.69
C PRO A 206 0.48 -9.35 -5.19
N MET A 207 -0.22 -10.14 -6.03
CA MET A 207 -0.25 -9.93 -7.49
C MET A 207 -1.04 -8.69 -7.87
N ALA A 208 -2.14 -8.40 -7.16
CA ALA A 208 -2.94 -7.21 -7.37
C ALA A 208 -2.14 -5.91 -7.07
N PHE A 209 -1.10 -5.97 -6.26
CA PHE A 209 -0.16 -4.88 -6.07
C PHE A 209 0.62 -4.50 -7.33
N MET A 210 0.68 -5.37 -8.36
CA MET A 210 1.17 -4.96 -9.68
C MET A 210 0.32 -3.83 -10.26
N ILE A 211 -1.00 -3.89 -10.08
CA ILE A 211 -1.92 -2.81 -10.49
C ILE A 211 -1.60 -1.55 -9.70
N THR A 212 -1.37 -1.66 -8.39
CA THR A 212 -0.92 -0.54 -7.55
C THR A 212 0.40 0.05 -8.04
N ALA A 213 1.39 -0.81 -8.34
CA ALA A 213 2.69 -0.38 -8.84
C ALA A 213 2.60 0.34 -10.19
N ILE A 214 1.77 -0.14 -11.12
CA ILE A 214 1.49 0.50 -12.41
C ILE A 214 0.78 1.84 -12.19
N ALA A 215 -0.25 1.87 -11.35
CA ALA A 215 -1.03 3.07 -11.05
C ALA A 215 -0.16 4.16 -10.41
N LEU A 216 0.71 3.80 -9.45
CA LEU A 216 1.68 4.72 -8.87
C LEU A 216 2.70 5.19 -9.92
N SER A 217 3.19 4.28 -10.79
CA SER A 217 4.11 4.66 -11.87
C SER A 217 3.47 5.69 -12.79
N VAL A 218 2.24 5.48 -13.24
CA VAL A 218 1.49 6.43 -14.07
C VAL A 218 1.34 7.77 -13.34
N SER A 219 0.96 7.75 -12.08
CA SER A 219 0.81 8.96 -11.27
C SER A 219 2.14 9.70 -11.07
N LEU A 220 3.23 8.98 -10.84
CA LEU A 220 4.56 9.57 -10.66
C LEU A 220 5.13 10.17 -11.96
N PHE A 221 5.04 9.42 -13.07
CA PHE A 221 5.71 9.81 -14.32
C PHE A 221 4.85 10.77 -15.18
N ARG A 222 3.53 10.51 -15.26
CA ARG A 222 2.63 11.29 -16.11
C ARG A 222 2.15 12.56 -15.43
N PHE A 223 1.89 12.50 -14.12
CA PHE A 223 1.26 13.60 -13.38
C PHE A 223 2.16 14.23 -12.32
N GLN A 224 3.43 13.84 -12.25
CA GLN A 224 4.41 14.41 -11.32
C GLN A 224 3.93 14.39 -9.85
N LEU A 225 3.36 13.27 -9.41
CA LEU A 225 2.70 13.10 -8.10
C LEU A 225 3.48 13.68 -6.91
N LEU A 226 4.82 13.60 -6.95
CA LEU A 226 5.69 14.11 -5.88
C LEU A 226 6.00 15.61 -6.00
N ASN A 227 5.64 16.26 -7.09
CA ASN A 227 5.90 17.69 -7.32
C ASN A 227 4.69 18.58 -7.00
N VAL A 228 3.50 17.97 -6.83
CA VAL A 228 2.27 18.72 -6.60
C VAL A 228 1.57 18.19 -5.37
N VAL A 229 1.45 19.04 -4.36
CA VAL A 229 0.48 18.88 -3.27
C VAL A 229 -0.71 19.79 -3.62
N PRO A 230 -1.75 19.28 -4.31
CA PRO A 230 -2.78 20.12 -4.91
C PRO A 230 -3.49 21.01 -3.90
N VAL A 231 -3.75 20.45 -2.71
CA VAL A 231 -4.57 21.11 -1.67
C VAL A 231 -3.79 22.18 -0.88
N ALA A 232 -2.46 22.09 -0.87
CA ALA A 232 -1.66 23.10 -0.14
C ALA A 232 -1.48 24.39 -0.97
N HIS A 233 -1.42 24.26 -2.30
CA HIS A 233 -1.28 25.40 -3.21
C HIS A 233 -2.53 26.30 -3.18
N ASP A 234 -3.71 25.70 -3.31
CA ASP A 234 -4.99 26.43 -3.32
C ASP A 234 -5.21 27.17 -1.97
N ARG A 235 -4.88 26.51 -0.84
CA ARG A 235 -5.02 27.14 0.48
C ARG A 235 -4.03 28.28 0.73
N VAL A 236 -2.83 28.22 0.14
CA VAL A 236 -1.87 29.32 0.25
C VAL A 236 -2.38 30.51 -0.54
N LEU A 237 -2.83 30.30 -1.78
CA LEU A 237 -3.41 31.37 -2.60
C LEU A 237 -4.68 31.96 -1.98
N GLU A 238 -5.59 31.09 -1.48
CA GLU A 238 -6.82 31.54 -0.79
C GLU A 238 -6.56 32.27 0.54
N SER A 239 -5.44 31.98 1.22
CA SER A 239 -5.09 32.60 2.50
C SER A 239 -4.22 33.86 2.39
N MET A 240 -3.79 34.23 1.17
CA MET A 240 -3.02 35.46 0.95
C MET A 240 -3.95 36.66 1.00
N GLU A 241 -3.58 37.67 1.80
CA GLU A 241 -4.31 38.95 1.89
C GLU A 241 -4.02 39.86 0.68
N ASP A 242 -2.94 39.58 -0.06
CA ASP A 242 -2.57 40.32 -1.26
C ASP A 242 -3.21 39.69 -2.50
N ALA A 243 -3.66 40.51 -3.46
CA ALA A 243 -4.17 40.03 -4.74
C ALA A 243 -3.06 39.38 -5.56
N VAL A 244 -3.22 38.10 -5.88
CA VAL A 244 -2.28 37.32 -6.70
C VAL A 244 -2.91 36.97 -8.03
N LEU A 245 -2.24 37.34 -9.12
CA LEU A 245 -2.61 37.00 -10.50
C LEU A 245 -1.51 36.12 -11.09
N VAL A 246 -1.88 34.94 -11.59
CA VAL A 246 -0.98 34.06 -12.31
C VAL A 246 -1.24 34.21 -13.80
N LEU A 247 -0.20 34.58 -14.56
CA LEU A 247 -0.27 34.75 -16.02
C LEU A 247 0.47 33.61 -16.74
N ASP A 248 0.01 33.22 -17.90
CA ASP A 248 0.76 32.34 -18.79
C ASP A 248 1.85 33.11 -19.58
N ALA A 249 2.62 32.42 -20.40
CA ALA A 249 3.68 33.02 -21.21
C ALA A 249 3.13 33.97 -22.34
N GLN A 250 1.82 34.04 -22.48
CA GLN A 250 1.09 34.90 -23.44
C GLN A 250 0.31 36.01 -22.70
N ASP A 251 0.60 36.26 -21.42
CA ASP A 251 -0.03 37.28 -20.57
C ASP A 251 -1.54 37.07 -20.32
N HIS A 252 -2.07 35.87 -20.51
CA HIS A 252 -3.43 35.54 -20.11
C HIS A 252 -3.49 35.16 -18.60
N VAL A 253 -4.55 35.61 -17.93
CA VAL A 253 -4.80 35.25 -16.55
C VAL A 253 -5.20 33.76 -16.49
N VAL A 254 -4.37 32.94 -15.83
CA VAL A 254 -4.58 31.50 -15.66
C VAL A 254 -5.21 31.19 -14.31
N ASP A 255 -4.90 32.02 -13.29
CA ASP A 255 -5.42 31.85 -11.94
C ASP A 255 -5.39 33.18 -11.19
N ALA A 256 -6.26 33.34 -10.19
CA ALA A 256 -6.34 34.51 -9.31
C ALA A 256 -6.91 34.09 -7.97
N ASN A 257 -6.38 34.67 -6.87
CA ASN A 257 -7.00 34.49 -5.56
C ASN A 257 -8.27 35.36 -5.43
N PRO A 258 -9.24 34.98 -4.57
CA PRO A 258 -10.45 35.76 -4.33
C PRO A 258 -10.20 37.13 -3.72
#